data_1ae59486bcb7285e932af185654448ce
#
_entry.id   1ae59486bcb7285e932af185654448ce
#
_cell.length_a   1.000
_cell.length_b   1.000
_cell.length_c   1.000
_cell.angle_alpha   90.00
_cell.angle_beta   90.00
_cell.angle_gamma   90.00
#
_symmetry.space_group_name_H-M   'P 1'
#
loop_
_entity.id
_entity.type
_entity.pdbx_description
1 polymer ?
#
loop_
_entity_poly.entity_id
_entity_poly.type
_entity_poly.pdbx_seq_one_letter_code
_entity_poly.pdbx_strand_id
1 'polypeptide(L)'
;MRQPDHIAVKYYKAYHSGSAKTLKSIQITLAARLEKFNLESMAMLTATDELDLSSMGEKKVALFALIPDNDTSFNFLVSILYTQLFQQLFYTADRKYGGSLPVHVHFCMDEFSNVSLPDDFDKILSVMRSRGVSVSIILQNMAQLKALFEKQWESIVGNCDEFLYLGGNEQSTHKYVSELLGKATIDTNTYGKSSGRSGSYSTNYQTAGRELMTPDEVRMLDNRYAFLFIRGERPVKDLKFDILKHPFVKDTADGDAKPYLHGQDRDAVAAIELFYGEPEEEMMTETGQTEYELLSEEELQKLYDNEEER
;
A
#
# COMPACT_ATOMS: atom_id res chain seq x y z
N MET A 1 -24.47 -28.69 21.20
CA MET A 1 -24.18 -27.64 20.16
C MET A 1 -25.50 -27.01 19.74
N ARG A 2 -25.66 -25.68 19.87
CA ARG A 2 -26.92 -24.99 19.55
C ARG A 2 -27.25 -24.92 18.05
N GLN A 3 -26.26 -25.03 17.17
CA GLN A 3 -26.41 -24.98 15.71
C GLN A 3 -25.41 -25.95 15.03
N PRO A 4 -25.77 -27.22 14.84
CA PRO A 4 -24.85 -28.25 14.33
C PRO A 4 -24.40 -28.01 12.88
N ASP A 5 -25.18 -27.27 12.08
CA ASP A 5 -24.90 -26.98 10.68
C ASP A 5 -24.14 -25.64 10.47
N HIS A 6 -23.80 -24.93 11.54
CA HIS A 6 -23.05 -23.67 11.43
C HIS A 6 -21.65 -23.92 10.85
N ILE A 7 -21.21 -23.01 9.97
CA ILE A 7 -19.93 -23.14 9.25
C ILE A 7 -18.75 -23.30 10.23
N ALA A 8 -18.77 -22.64 11.38
CA ALA A 8 -17.73 -22.75 12.41
C ALA A 8 -17.59 -24.20 12.92
N VAL A 9 -18.68 -24.97 13.02
CA VAL A 9 -18.66 -26.38 13.47
C VAL A 9 -17.94 -27.24 12.43
N LYS A 10 -18.12 -26.96 11.13
CA LYS A 10 -17.42 -27.68 10.06
C LYS A 10 -15.91 -27.44 10.11
N TYR A 11 -15.50 -26.17 10.28
CA TYR A 11 -14.08 -25.84 10.42
C TYR A 11 -13.48 -26.39 11.72
N TYR A 12 -14.22 -26.36 12.83
CA TYR A 12 -13.79 -26.97 14.09
C TYR A 12 -13.52 -28.46 13.93
N LYS A 13 -14.43 -29.21 13.30
CA LYS A 13 -14.24 -30.64 13.03
C LYS A 13 -13.05 -30.89 12.11
N ALA A 14 -12.90 -30.10 11.05
CA ALA A 14 -11.76 -30.18 10.14
C ALA A 14 -10.42 -29.91 10.87
N TYR A 15 -10.41 -28.90 11.74
CA TYR A 15 -9.25 -28.60 12.58
C TYR A 15 -8.89 -29.80 13.46
N HIS A 16 -9.83 -30.36 14.21
CA HIS A 16 -9.60 -31.50 15.11
C HIS A 16 -9.32 -32.84 14.41
N SER A 17 -9.45 -32.94 13.09
CA SER A 17 -9.01 -34.12 12.34
C SER A 17 -7.49 -34.23 12.13
N GLY A 18 -6.75 -33.17 12.47
CA GLY A 18 -5.28 -33.16 12.38
C GLY A 18 -4.60 -33.85 13.57
N SER A 19 -3.33 -34.23 13.39
CA SER A 19 -2.55 -34.78 14.50
C SER A 19 -2.32 -33.71 15.61
N ALA A 20 -2.21 -34.12 16.86
CA ALA A 20 -1.97 -33.23 18.01
C ALA A 20 -0.77 -32.31 17.82
N LYS A 21 0.33 -32.81 17.21
CA LYS A 21 1.51 -32.03 16.89
C LYS A 21 1.21 -30.93 15.85
N THR A 22 0.44 -31.24 14.82
CA THR A 22 0.00 -30.26 13.80
C THR A 22 -0.91 -29.20 14.41
N LEU A 23 -1.86 -29.60 15.25
CA LEU A 23 -2.77 -28.67 15.93
C LEU A 23 -2.01 -27.69 16.82
N LYS A 24 -1.06 -28.19 17.61
CA LYS A 24 -0.22 -27.34 18.48
C LYS A 24 0.60 -26.34 17.66
N SER A 25 1.16 -26.76 16.53
CA SER A 25 1.88 -25.85 15.62
C SER A 25 0.96 -24.75 15.07
N ILE A 26 -0.27 -25.09 14.65
CA ILE A 26 -1.25 -24.13 14.16
C ILE A 26 -1.62 -23.13 15.27
N GLN A 27 -1.86 -23.62 16.50
CA GLN A 27 -2.21 -22.77 17.65
C GLN A 27 -1.09 -21.78 17.98
N ILE A 28 0.16 -22.25 18.03
CA ILE A 28 1.33 -21.38 18.28
C ILE A 28 1.45 -20.31 17.19
N THR A 29 1.30 -20.69 15.93
CA THR A 29 1.37 -19.76 14.81
C THR A 29 0.25 -18.71 14.88
N LEU A 30 -0.98 -19.13 15.22
CA LEU A 30 -2.12 -18.24 15.38
C LEU A 30 -1.90 -17.27 16.54
N ALA A 31 -1.48 -17.79 17.71
CA ALA A 31 -1.19 -16.98 18.88
C ALA A 31 -0.12 -15.92 18.58
N ALA A 32 0.98 -16.32 17.95
CA ALA A 32 2.04 -15.39 17.56
C ALA A 32 1.58 -14.30 16.58
N ARG A 33 0.66 -14.61 15.66
CA ARG A 33 0.11 -13.61 14.73
C ARG A 33 -0.88 -12.65 15.41
N LEU A 34 -1.59 -13.12 16.43
CA LEU A 34 -2.59 -12.33 17.16
C LEU A 34 -1.99 -11.60 18.37
N GLU A 35 -0.76 -11.89 18.76
CA GLU A 35 -0.09 -11.32 19.94
C GLU A 35 -0.17 -9.79 19.97
N LYS A 36 -0.01 -9.13 18.82
CA LYS A 36 -0.07 -7.67 18.73
C LYS A 36 -1.43 -7.08 19.09
N PHE A 37 -2.50 -7.83 18.93
CA PHE A 37 -3.86 -7.40 19.32
C PHE A 37 -4.10 -7.49 20.83
N ASN A 38 -3.19 -8.13 21.58
CA ASN A 38 -3.26 -8.17 23.05
C ASN A 38 -2.71 -6.89 23.70
N LEU A 39 -2.11 -5.98 22.93
CA LEU A 39 -1.72 -4.67 23.41
C LEU A 39 -2.97 -3.82 23.67
N GLU A 40 -3.06 -3.22 24.85
CA GLU A 40 -4.22 -2.42 25.26
C GLU A 40 -4.56 -1.32 24.25
N SER A 41 -3.56 -0.59 23.74
CA SER A 41 -3.73 0.43 22.72
C SER A 41 -4.33 -0.13 21.42
N MET A 42 -3.98 -1.36 21.05
CA MET A 42 -4.50 -2.04 19.88
C MET A 42 -5.92 -2.53 20.10
N ALA A 43 -6.20 -3.09 21.26
CA ALA A 43 -7.55 -3.51 21.64
C ALA A 43 -8.50 -2.30 21.62
N MET A 44 -8.09 -1.16 22.18
CA MET A 44 -8.86 0.09 22.14
C MET A 44 -9.08 0.60 20.71
N LEU A 45 -8.03 0.64 19.88
CA LEU A 45 -8.12 1.11 18.50
C LEU A 45 -9.08 0.27 17.64
N THR A 46 -9.17 -1.04 17.92
CA THR A 46 -9.98 -1.98 17.14
C THR A 46 -11.33 -2.33 17.78
N ALA A 47 -11.66 -1.76 18.95
CA ALA A 47 -12.89 -2.07 19.69
C ALA A 47 -14.15 -1.51 19.01
N THR A 48 -14.03 -0.38 18.30
CA THR A 48 -15.13 0.34 17.68
C THR A 48 -14.83 0.66 16.22
N ASP A 49 -15.88 0.77 15.39
CA ASP A 49 -15.76 1.26 14.02
C ASP A 49 -16.02 2.78 13.99
N GLU A 50 -14.95 3.56 13.97
CA GLU A 50 -15.02 5.02 13.87
C GLU A 50 -14.79 5.52 12.43
N LEU A 51 -14.29 4.67 11.53
CA LEU A 51 -13.91 5.07 10.17
C LEU A 51 -15.10 5.11 9.22
N ASP A 52 -16.17 4.33 9.49
CA ASP A 52 -17.32 4.20 8.60
C ASP A 52 -16.92 4.02 7.13
N LEU A 53 -16.06 3.02 6.87
CA LEU A 53 -15.55 2.73 5.52
C LEU A 53 -16.68 2.51 4.51
N SER A 54 -17.86 2.09 4.99
CA SER A 54 -19.05 1.85 4.17
C SER A 54 -19.59 3.11 3.52
N SER A 55 -19.37 4.29 4.11
CA SER A 55 -19.82 5.57 3.58
C SER A 55 -18.84 6.22 2.60
N MET A 56 -17.61 5.70 2.50
CA MET A 56 -16.62 6.23 1.56
C MET A 56 -17.05 5.95 0.13
N GLY A 57 -16.93 6.97 -0.72
CA GLY A 57 -17.46 6.92 -2.09
C GLY A 57 -18.95 7.25 -2.22
N GLU A 58 -19.70 7.40 -1.13
CA GLU A 58 -21.09 7.86 -1.11
C GLU A 58 -21.22 9.33 -0.70
N LYS A 59 -20.34 9.79 0.18
CA LYS A 59 -20.24 11.19 0.62
C LYS A 59 -18.81 11.69 0.51
N LYS A 60 -18.61 13.00 0.54
CA LYS A 60 -17.28 13.62 0.54
C LYS A 60 -16.65 13.44 1.92
N VAL A 61 -15.58 12.65 1.99
CA VAL A 61 -14.80 12.35 3.19
C VAL A 61 -13.32 12.50 2.86
N ALA A 62 -12.52 12.97 3.81
CA ALA A 62 -11.06 12.91 3.74
C ALA A 62 -10.56 12.05 4.90
N LEU A 63 -9.88 10.95 4.57
CA LEU A 63 -9.21 10.07 5.52
C LEU A 63 -7.70 10.31 5.47
N PHE A 64 -7.11 10.67 6.60
CA PHE A 64 -5.67 10.84 6.76
C PHE A 64 -5.12 9.67 7.57
N ALA A 65 -4.35 8.81 6.92
CA ALA A 65 -3.63 7.70 7.55
C ALA A 65 -2.18 8.10 7.78
N LEU A 66 -1.83 8.41 9.03
CA LEU A 66 -0.45 8.74 9.41
C LEU A 66 0.28 7.45 9.76
N ILE A 67 1.28 7.12 8.96
CA ILE A 67 2.05 5.88 9.07
C ILE A 67 3.48 6.25 9.45
N PRO A 68 4.04 5.72 10.56
CA PRO A 68 5.45 5.93 10.89
C PRO A 68 6.36 5.36 9.79
N ASP A 69 7.36 6.12 9.39
CA ASP A 69 8.37 5.73 8.40
C ASP A 69 9.50 4.89 9.01
N ASN A 70 9.71 5.03 10.31
CA ASN A 70 10.80 4.39 11.07
C ASN A 70 10.38 3.12 11.83
N ASP A 71 9.07 2.79 11.87
CA ASP A 71 8.55 1.61 12.56
C ASP A 71 7.50 0.87 11.72
N THR A 72 7.88 -0.32 11.27
CA THR A 72 7.01 -1.20 10.46
C THR A 72 6.18 -2.19 11.29
N SER A 73 6.29 -2.15 12.61
CA SER A 73 5.67 -3.15 13.52
C SER A 73 4.17 -3.25 13.36
N PHE A 74 3.51 -2.14 12.99
CA PHE A 74 2.06 -2.05 12.84
C PHE A 74 1.58 -1.88 11.39
N ASN A 75 2.46 -2.02 10.40
CA ASN A 75 2.09 -1.90 8.98
C ASN A 75 1.02 -2.91 8.55
N PHE A 76 0.88 -4.03 9.26
CA PHE A 76 -0.20 -4.98 9.01
C PHE A 76 -1.60 -4.37 9.18
N LEU A 77 -1.78 -3.38 10.08
CA LEU A 77 -3.05 -2.64 10.22
C LEU A 77 -3.36 -1.82 8.99
N VAL A 78 -2.34 -1.20 8.41
CA VAL A 78 -2.47 -0.43 7.18
C VAL A 78 -2.88 -1.35 6.04
N SER A 79 -2.30 -2.55 5.97
CA SER A 79 -2.69 -3.57 4.99
C SER A 79 -4.15 -4.02 5.16
N ILE A 80 -4.59 -4.21 6.41
CA ILE A 80 -5.99 -4.54 6.71
C ILE A 80 -6.91 -3.39 6.28
N LEU A 81 -6.57 -2.15 6.64
CA LEU A 81 -7.34 -0.96 6.26
C LEU A 81 -7.51 -0.87 4.74
N TYR A 82 -6.43 -0.96 3.97
CA TYR A 82 -6.51 -0.89 2.51
C TYR A 82 -7.31 -2.06 1.93
N THR A 83 -7.10 -3.27 2.45
CA THR A 83 -7.85 -4.46 2.01
C THR A 83 -9.35 -4.27 2.21
N GLN A 84 -9.76 -3.86 3.41
CA GLN A 84 -11.17 -3.64 3.74
C GLN A 84 -11.75 -2.48 2.93
N LEU A 85 -11.00 -1.39 2.77
CA LEU A 85 -11.45 -0.21 2.03
C LEU A 85 -11.67 -0.54 0.55
N PHE A 86 -10.72 -1.19 -0.13
CA PHE A 86 -10.90 -1.60 -1.52
C PHE A 86 -12.07 -2.56 -1.69
N GLN A 87 -12.20 -3.57 -0.81
CA GLN A 87 -13.32 -4.50 -0.85
C GLN A 87 -14.66 -3.78 -0.68
N GLN A 88 -14.75 -2.85 0.27
CA GLN A 88 -15.96 -2.09 0.53
C GLN A 88 -16.32 -1.16 -0.62
N LEU A 89 -15.36 -0.42 -1.17
CA LEU A 89 -15.57 0.47 -2.30
C LEU A 89 -16.05 -0.31 -3.54
N PHE A 90 -15.41 -1.44 -3.84
CA PHE A 90 -15.79 -2.25 -4.99
C PHE A 90 -17.15 -2.91 -4.81
N TYR A 91 -17.42 -3.43 -3.60
CA TYR A 91 -18.73 -3.98 -3.26
C TYR A 91 -19.83 -2.91 -3.43
N THR A 92 -19.61 -1.72 -2.90
CA THR A 92 -20.55 -0.59 -2.99
C THR A 92 -20.77 -0.18 -4.43
N ALA A 93 -19.70 0.00 -5.22
CA ALA A 93 -19.79 0.33 -6.65
C ALA A 93 -20.61 -0.72 -7.42
N ASP A 94 -20.26 -1.99 -7.27
CA ASP A 94 -20.83 -3.07 -8.06
C ASP A 94 -22.27 -3.43 -7.63
N ARG A 95 -22.57 -3.42 -6.33
CA ARG A 95 -23.87 -3.90 -5.80
C ARG A 95 -24.89 -2.79 -5.59
N LYS A 96 -24.44 -1.60 -5.22
CA LYS A 96 -25.36 -0.51 -4.87
C LYS A 96 -25.54 0.49 -6.00
N TYR A 97 -24.48 0.75 -6.78
CA TYR A 97 -24.46 1.82 -7.79
C TYR A 97 -24.26 1.33 -9.24
N GLY A 98 -24.36 0.04 -9.50
CA GLY A 98 -24.35 -0.50 -10.86
C GLY A 98 -22.99 -0.38 -11.58
N GLY A 99 -21.89 -0.31 -10.83
CA GLY A 99 -20.53 -0.41 -11.35
C GLY A 99 -19.61 0.79 -11.08
N SER A 100 -20.14 1.93 -10.61
CA SER A 100 -19.31 3.11 -10.29
C SER A 100 -19.83 3.85 -9.06
N LEU A 101 -18.93 4.31 -8.22
CA LEU A 101 -19.27 5.10 -7.03
C LEU A 101 -19.85 6.46 -7.41
N PRO A 102 -20.81 7.01 -6.63
CA PRO A 102 -21.38 8.34 -6.87
C PRO A 102 -20.39 9.47 -6.57
N VAL A 103 -19.45 9.26 -5.65
CA VAL A 103 -18.36 10.17 -5.33
C VAL A 103 -17.05 9.50 -5.66
N HIS A 104 -16.25 10.13 -6.51
CA HIS A 104 -14.92 9.63 -6.87
C HIS A 104 -14.02 9.55 -5.64
N VAL A 105 -13.33 8.42 -5.47
CA VAL A 105 -12.36 8.20 -4.37
C VAL A 105 -10.95 8.22 -4.93
N HIS A 106 -10.13 9.12 -4.43
CA HIS A 106 -8.73 9.24 -4.80
C HIS A 106 -7.82 8.87 -3.65
N PHE A 107 -6.90 7.93 -3.90
CA PHE A 107 -5.85 7.55 -2.96
C PHE A 107 -4.58 8.32 -3.28
N CYS A 108 -4.08 9.12 -2.34
CA CYS A 108 -2.76 9.72 -2.41
C CYS A 108 -1.82 8.91 -1.53
N MET A 109 -1.00 8.06 -2.15
CA MET A 109 -0.09 7.14 -1.45
C MET A 109 1.32 7.71 -1.46
N ASP A 110 1.59 8.57 -0.49
CA ASP A 110 2.93 9.11 -0.25
C ASP A 110 3.81 8.05 0.40
N GLU A 111 5.11 8.09 0.13
CA GLU A 111 6.08 7.07 0.58
C GLU A 111 5.58 5.63 0.34
N PHE A 112 5.08 5.38 -0.87
CA PHE A 112 4.42 4.13 -1.25
C PHE A 112 5.21 2.87 -0.87
N SER A 113 6.54 2.96 -0.83
CA SER A 113 7.42 1.86 -0.44
C SER A 113 7.24 1.41 1.02
N ASN A 114 6.71 2.28 1.87
CA ASN A 114 6.51 2.02 3.31
C ASN A 114 5.10 1.51 3.61
N VAL A 115 4.23 1.46 2.59
CA VAL A 115 2.84 1.03 2.75
C VAL A 115 2.71 -0.46 2.50
N SER A 116 2.17 -1.20 3.47
CA SER A 116 1.79 -2.61 3.27
C SER A 116 0.47 -2.69 2.51
N LEU A 117 0.53 -3.13 1.27
CA LEU A 117 -0.63 -3.30 0.40
C LEU A 117 -1.08 -4.76 0.31
N PRO A 118 -2.32 -5.02 -0.14
CA PRO A 118 -2.74 -6.37 -0.51
C PRO A 118 -1.84 -6.97 -1.60
N ASP A 119 -1.60 -8.28 -1.54
CA ASP A 119 -0.74 -9.01 -2.51
C ASP A 119 -1.21 -8.86 -3.96
N ASP A 120 -2.52 -8.68 -4.17
CA ASP A 120 -3.15 -8.51 -5.49
C ASP A 120 -3.31 -7.04 -5.91
N PHE A 121 -2.51 -6.11 -5.42
CA PHE A 121 -2.67 -4.68 -5.68
C PHE A 121 -2.63 -4.33 -7.17
N ASP A 122 -1.83 -5.00 -7.98
CA ASP A 122 -1.79 -4.83 -9.43
C ASP A 122 -3.14 -5.13 -10.10
N LYS A 123 -3.86 -6.16 -9.63
CA LYS A 123 -5.20 -6.51 -10.09
C LYS A 123 -6.24 -5.49 -9.61
N ILE A 124 -6.13 -5.07 -8.34
CA ILE A 124 -6.98 -4.03 -7.76
C ILE A 124 -6.86 -2.75 -8.58
N LEU A 125 -5.64 -2.32 -8.87
CA LEU A 125 -5.34 -1.13 -9.67
C LEU A 125 -5.97 -1.20 -11.07
N SER A 126 -5.93 -2.35 -11.73
CA SER A 126 -6.45 -2.53 -13.08
C SER A 126 -7.98 -2.33 -13.18
N VAL A 127 -8.72 -2.52 -12.09
CA VAL A 127 -10.18 -2.43 -12.05
C VAL A 127 -10.74 -1.18 -11.35
N MET A 128 -9.86 -0.38 -10.70
CA MET A 128 -10.25 0.81 -9.95
C MET A 128 -10.99 1.84 -10.81
N ARG A 129 -10.47 2.13 -11.99
CA ARG A 129 -10.97 3.18 -12.88
C ARG A 129 -12.45 3.05 -13.18
N SER A 130 -12.91 1.85 -13.53
CA SER A 130 -14.33 1.61 -13.86
C SER A 130 -15.24 1.87 -12.68
N ARG A 131 -14.74 1.76 -11.45
CA ARG A 131 -15.51 1.93 -10.21
C ARG A 131 -15.46 3.33 -9.63
N GLY A 132 -14.85 4.29 -10.34
CA GLY A 132 -14.71 5.67 -9.86
C GLY A 132 -13.66 5.80 -8.76
N VAL A 133 -12.62 4.96 -8.81
CA VAL A 133 -11.48 5.00 -7.88
C VAL A 133 -10.20 5.27 -8.66
N SER A 134 -9.32 6.12 -8.12
CA SER A 134 -7.99 6.40 -8.67
C SER A 134 -6.93 6.46 -7.58
N VAL A 135 -5.68 6.38 -7.99
CA VAL A 135 -4.53 6.41 -7.07
C VAL A 135 -3.40 7.26 -7.63
N SER A 136 -2.76 8.02 -6.79
CA SER A 136 -1.44 8.62 -7.02
C SER A 136 -0.41 7.87 -6.19
N ILE A 137 0.54 7.23 -6.87
CA ILE A 137 1.63 6.46 -6.26
C ILE A 137 2.86 7.36 -6.27
N ILE A 138 3.39 7.70 -5.09
CA ILE A 138 4.56 8.56 -4.95
C ILE A 138 5.72 7.71 -4.43
N LEU A 139 6.81 7.72 -5.17
CA LEU A 139 8.01 6.93 -4.94
C LEU A 139 9.26 7.79 -5.06
N GLN A 140 10.28 7.47 -4.32
CA GLN A 140 11.59 8.12 -4.46
C GLN A 140 12.33 7.65 -5.71
N ASN A 141 12.15 6.38 -6.11
CA ASN A 141 12.79 5.79 -7.29
C ASN A 141 12.10 4.49 -7.74
N MET A 142 12.41 4.07 -8.98
CA MET A 142 11.85 2.84 -9.57
C MET A 142 12.37 1.56 -8.92
N ALA A 143 13.54 1.58 -8.28
CA ALA A 143 14.07 0.40 -7.60
C ALA A 143 13.19 -0.01 -6.42
N GLN A 144 12.57 0.94 -5.71
CA GLN A 144 11.61 0.66 -4.65
C GLN A 144 10.40 -0.12 -5.18
N LEU A 145 9.82 0.33 -6.30
CA LEU A 145 8.68 -0.37 -6.91
C LEU A 145 9.05 -1.78 -7.37
N LYS A 146 10.23 -1.94 -7.97
CA LYS A 146 10.73 -3.24 -8.41
C LYS A 146 11.02 -4.19 -7.25
N ALA A 147 11.45 -3.68 -6.10
CA ALA A 147 11.68 -4.48 -4.90
C ALA A 147 10.36 -4.96 -4.28
N LEU A 148 9.32 -4.12 -4.28
CA LEU A 148 8.00 -4.47 -3.75
C LEU A 148 7.24 -5.45 -4.65
N PHE A 149 7.34 -5.28 -5.97
CA PHE A 149 6.55 -5.99 -6.98
C PHE A 149 7.43 -6.54 -8.09
N GLU A 150 8.31 -7.49 -7.74
CA GLU A 150 9.35 -8.03 -8.64
C GLU A 150 8.88 -8.34 -10.07
N LYS A 151 7.69 -8.93 -10.22
CA LYS A 151 7.12 -9.33 -11.52
C LYS A 151 5.97 -8.44 -11.99
N GLN A 152 5.34 -7.69 -11.08
CA GLN A 152 4.13 -6.91 -11.34
C GLN A 152 4.40 -5.42 -11.50
N TRP A 153 5.63 -4.93 -11.26
CA TRP A 153 5.94 -3.50 -11.31
C TRP A 153 5.59 -2.86 -12.68
N GLU A 154 5.83 -3.57 -13.79
CA GLU A 154 5.47 -3.08 -15.13
C GLU A 154 3.96 -2.96 -15.31
N SER A 155 3.21 -3.92 -14.75
CA SER A 155 1.73 -3.87 -14.74
C SER A 155 1.22 -2.67 -13.95
N ILE A 156 1.83 -2.38 -12.79
CA ILE A 156 1.45 -1.22 -11.96
C ILE A 156 1.67 0.07 -12.73
N VAL A 157 2.87 0.27 -13.27
CA VAL A 157 3.17 1.48 -14.06
C VAL A 157 2.30 1.56 -15.32
N GLY A 158 2.07 0.42 -15.99
CA GLY A 158 1.24 0.34 -17.19
C GLY A 158 -0.25 0.66 -16.94
N ASN A 159 -0.74 0.52 -15.71
CA ASN A 159 -2.09 0.92 -15.29
C ASN A 159 -2.20 2.39 -14.88
N CYS A 160 -1.07 3.10 -14.75
CA CYS A 160 -1.06 4.55 -14.54
C CYS A 160 -1.10 5.27 -15.89
N ASP A 161 -2.01 6.20 -16.06
CA ASP A 161 -2.15 6.99 -17.29
C ASP A 161 -1.14 8.14 -17.35
N GLU A 162 -0.60 8.54 -16.21
CA GLU A 162 0.36 9.62 -16.06
C GLU A 162 1.60 9.16 -15.29
N PHE A 163 2.77 9.64 -15.72
CA PHE A 163 4.02 9.44 -15.01
C PHE A 163 4.74 10.80 -14.91
N LEU A 164 4.92 11.28 -13.68
CA LEU A 164 5.61 12.53 -13.39
C LEU A 164 6.99 12.25 -12.81
N TYR A 165 8.05 12.72 -13.49
CA TYR A 165 9.43 12.62 -13.02
C TYR A 165 9.94 13.96 -12.50
N LEU A 166 10.28 14.00 -11.22
CA LEU A 166 10.74 15.22 -10.54
C LEU A 166 12.26 15.27 -10.31
N GLY A 167 13.00 14.34 -10.90
CA GLY A 167 14.43 14.17 -10.65
C GLY A 167 14.73 13.06 -9.66
N GLY A 168 16.00 12.72 -9.53
CA GLY A 168 16.48 11.67 -8.63
C GLY A 168 17.91 11.26 -8.96
N ASN A 169 18.51 10.37 -8.16
CA ASN A 169 19.90 9.91 -8.34
C ASN A 169 20.01 8.40 -8.57
N GLU A 170 18.89 7.70 -8.88
CA GLU A 170 18.88 6.25 -9.04
C GLU A 170 18.94 5.86 -10.52
N GLN A 171 19.91 5.00 -10.87
CA GLN A 171 20.26 4.65 -12.24
C GLN A 171 19.13 4.00 -13.03
N SER A 172 18.36 3.09 -12.42
CA SER A 172 17.28 2.39 -13.14
C SER A 172 16.13 3.33 -13.46
N THR A 173 15.90 4.35 -12.65
CA THR A 173 14.95 5.44 -12.92
C THR A 173 15.40 6.29 -14.10
N HIS A 174 16.69 6.70 -14.15
CA HIS A 174 17.21 7.49 -15.28
C HIS A 174 17.09 6.72 -16.60
N LYS A 175 17.42 5.43 -16.58
CA LYS A 175 17.28 4.57 -17.75
C LYS A 175 15.83 4.48 -18.21
N TYR A 176 14.90 4.24 -17.27
CA TYR A 176 13.48 4.16 -17.55
C TYR A 176 12.93 5.46 -18.17
N VAL A 177 13.27 6.61 -17.59
CA VAL A 177 12.85 7.93 -18.11
C VAL A 177 13.46 8.20 -19.50
N SER A 178 14.73 7.85 -19.73
CA SER A 178 15.36 7.97 -21.05
C SER A 178 14.65 7.13 -22.11
N GLU A 179 14.25 5.89 -21.77
CA GLU A 179 13.47 5.01 -22.65
C GLU A 179 12.08 5.58 -22.96
N LEU A 180 11.40 6.18 -21.95
CA LEU A 180 10.09 6.83 -22.13
C LEU A 180 10.17 8.07 -23.02
N LEU A 181 11.25 8.85 -22.95
CA LEU A 181 11.48 10.01 -23.81
C LEU A 181 11.62 9.59 -25.28
N GLY A 182 12.13 8.38 -25.53
CA GLY A 182 12.29 7.83 -26.87
C GLY A 182 13.54 8.32 -27.59
N LYS A 183 13.57 8.14 -28.92
CA LYS A 183 14.71 8.45 -29.77
C LYS A 183 14.37 9.48 -30.84
N ALA A 184 15.32 10.32 -31.17
CA ALA A 184 15.29 11.19 -32.34
C ALA A 184 16.29 10.71 -33.40
N THR A 185 15.95 10.95 -34.65
CA THR A 185 16.85 10.73 -35.74
C THR A 185 17.78 11.93 -35.84
N ILE A 186 19.11 11.70 -35.82
CA ILE A 186 20.12 12.71 -36.03
C ILE A 186 20.88 12.41 -37.29
N ASP A 187 21.19 13.44 -38.06
CA ASP A 187 22.07 13.37 -39.22
C ASP A 187 23.50 13.59 -38.76
N THR A 188 24.35 12.59 -38.99
CA THR A 188 25.77 12.66 -38.64
C THR A 188 26.58 12.76 -39.92
N ASN A 189 27.24 13.90 -40.08
CA ASN A 189 28.11 14.11 -41.22
C ASN A 189 29.57 13.79 -40.84
N THR A 190 30.14 12.78 -41.47
CA THR A 190 31.57 12.48 -41.31
C THR A 190 32.35 13.00 -42.47
N TYR A 191 33.31 13.89 -42.22
CA TYR A 191 34.19 14.49 -43.22
C TYR A 191 35.51 13.73 -43.22
N GLY A 192 35.82 13.04 -44.35
CA GLY A 192 37.13 12.43 -44.59
C GLY A 192 37.95 13.30 -45.51
N LYS A 193 39.12 13.79 -45.06
CA LYS A 193 40.09 14.48 -45.89
C LYS A 193 41.37 13.65 -45.97
N SER A 194 41.71 13.16 -47.14
CA SER A 194 42.97 12.49 -47.40
C SER A 194 43.93 13.49 -48.02
N SER A 195 45.11 13.71 -47.39
CA SER A 195 46.15 14.58 -47.91
C SER A 195 47.22 13.72 -48.60
N GLY A 196 47.13 13.62 -49.91
CA GLY A 196 48.10 12.98 -50.80
C GLY A 196 48.10 13.66 -52.17
N ARG A 197 49.04 13.25 -53.10
CA ARG A 197 49.21 13.84 -54.43
C ARG A 197 47.92 13.77 -55.29
N SER A 198 46.87 13.07 -54.83
CA SER A 198 45.54 12.97 -55.40
C SER A 198 44.52 13.08 -54.25
N GLY A 199 44.46 14.23 -53.57
CA GLY A 199 43.58 14.45 -52.43
C GLY A 199 42.12 14.24 -52.82
N SER A 200 41.44 13.35 -52.12
CA SER A 200 39.98 13.15 -52.26
C SER A 200 39.26 13.67 -51.03
N TYR A 201 38.14 14.32 -51.25
CA TYR A 201 37.20 14.78 -50.20
C TYR A 201 35.96 13.90 -50.27
N SER A 202 35.65 13.19 -49.19
CA SER A 202 34.43 12.42 -49.12
C SER A 202 33.59 12.92 -47.95
N THR A 203 32.31 13.20 -48.22
CA THR A 203 31.31 13.49 -47.20
C THR A 203 30.42 12.27 -47.12
N ASN A 204 30.37 11.65 -45.96
CA ASN A 204 29.48 10.53 -45.72
C ASN A 204 28.33 11.01 -44.83
N TYR A 205 27.10 10.90 -45.35
CA TYR A 205 25.88 11.22 -44.62
C TYR A 205 25.38 9.94 -43.96
N GLN A 206 25.39 9.91 -42.63
CA GLN A 206 24.80 8.80 -41.85
C GLN A 206 23.67 9.35 -40.99
N THR A 207 22.55 8.67 -41.06
CA THR A 207 21.41 8.93 -40.20
C THR A 207 21.43 7.91 -39.04
N ALA A 208 21.53 8.38 -37.82
CA ALA A 208 21.55 7.53 -36.61
C ALA A 208 20.41 7.88 -35.66
N GLY A 209 19.85 6.90 -35.03
CA GLY A 209 18.91 7.11 -33.93
C GLY A 209 19.66 7.41 -32.63
N ARG A 210 19.41 8.58 -32.03
CA ARG A 210 19.92 8.94 -30.69
C ARG A 210 18.77 9.04 -29.72
N GLU A 211 18.97 8.62 -28.48
CA GLU A 211 18.03 8.91 -27.38
C GLU A 211 17.85 10.43 -27.27
N LEU A 212 16.61 10.89 -27.09
CA LEU A 212 16.30 12.32 -26.88
C LEU A 212 17.08 12.88 -25.71
N MET A 213 17.17 12.11 -24.63
CA MET A 213 18.09 12.33 -23.53
C MET A 213 18.65 10.98 -23.08
N THR A 214 19.97 10.90 -22.98
CA THR A 214 20.63 9.72 -22.42
C THR A 214 20.36 9.62 -20.91
N PRO A 215 20.52 8.46 -20.26
CA PRO A 215 20.38 8.35 -18.81
C PRO A 215 21.26 9.33 -18.04
N ASP A 216 22.45 9.64 -18.54
CA ASP A 216 23.33 10.65 -17.91
C ASP A 216 22.77 12.07 -18.04
N GLU A 217 22.18 12.41 -19.19
CA GLU A 217 21.52 13.70 -19.38
C GLU A 217 20.27 13.82 -18.51
N VAL A 218 19.51 12.72 -18.33
CA VAL A 218 18.38 12.67 -17.39
C VAL A 218 18.84 12.90 -15.95
N ARG A 219 19.96 12.27 -15.54
CA ARG A 219 20.57 12.48 -14.22
C ARG A 219 20.98 13.93 -13.98
N MET A 220 21.42 14.62 -15.03
CA MET A 220 21.86 16.02 -14.97
C MET A 220 20.71 17.02 -15.21
N LEU A 221 19.47 16.57 -15.21
CA LEU A 221 18.31 17.46 -15.34
C LEU A 221 18.35 18.54 -14.26
N ASP A 222 18.31 19.81 -14.69
CA ASP A 222 18.20 20.95 -13.76
C ASP A 222 16.99 20.77 -12.85
N ASN A 223 17.20 20.88 -11.54
CA ASN A 223 16.19 20.60 -10.52
C ASN A 223 14.93 21.47 -10.61
N ARG A 224 14.96 22.55 -11.40
CA ARG A 224 13.78 23.38 -11.66
C ARG A 224 12.77 22.73 -12.60
N TYR A 225 13.18 21.70 -13.37
CA TYR A 225 12.34 21.05 -14.38
C TYR A 225 11.82 19.69 -13.92
N ALA A 226 10.70 19.31 -14.51
CA ALA A 226 10.09 17.98 -14.42
C ALA A 226 9.81 17.45 -15.82
N PHE A 227 9.65 16.12 -15.94
CA PHE A 227 9.06 15.48 -17.12
C PHE A 227 7.69 14.95 -16.76
N LEU A 228 6.71 15.24 -17.62
CA LEU A 228 5.36 14.67 -17.54
C LEU A 228 5.11 13.82 -18.78
N PHE A 229 4.73 12.59 -18.54
CA PHE A 229 4.30 11.62 -19.55
C PHE A 229 2.81 11.35 -19.36
N ILE A 230 2.02 11.55 -20.40
CA ILE A 230 0.59 11.28 -20.41
C ILE A 230 0.33 10.26 -21.53
N ARG A 231 -0.46 9.24 -21.26
CA ARG A 231 -0.78 8.21 -22.25
C ARG A 231 -1.40 8.84 -23.52
N GLY A 232 -0.76 8.57 -24.65
CA GLY A 232 -1.21 9.08 -25.97
C GLY A 232 -0.67 10.46 -26.32
N GLU A 233 0.05 11.13 -25.43
CA GLU A 233 0.66 12.44 -25.67
C GLU A 233 2.17 12.37 -25.75
N ARG A 234 2.78 13.42 -26.29
CA ARG A 234 4.23 13.57 -26.31
C ARG A 234 4.73 13.95 -24.93
N PRO A 235 5.94 13.50 -24.54
CA PRO A 235 6.55 13.91 -23.28
C PRO A 235 6.66 15.44 -23.16
N VAL A 236 6.36 15.97 -22.00
CA VAL A 236 6.43 17.41 -21.71
C VAL A 236 7.55 17.63 -20.69
N LYS A 237 8.43 18.61 -20.98
CA LYS A 237 9.40 19.16 -20.04
C LYS A 237 8.94 20.54 -19.63
N ASP A 238 8.68 20.73 -18.34
CA ASP A 238 8.21 22.02 -17.82
C ASP A 238 8.82 22.32 -16.46
N LEU A 239 8.65 23.56 -15.99
CA LEU A 239 9.09 23.99 -14.68
C LEU A 239 8.23 23.33 -13.60
N LYS A 240 8.88 22.92 -12.52
CA LYS A 240 8.16 22.50 -11.30
C LYS A 240 7.36 23.67 -10.76
N PHE A 241 6.16 23.37 -10.26
CA PHE A 241 5.35 24.36 -9.58
C PHE A 241 6.06 24.80 -8.28
N ASP A 242 6.09 26.10 -8.06
CA ASP A 242 6.59 26.67 -6.81
C ASP A 242 5.49 26.59 -5.74
N ILE A 243 5.62 25.65 -4.82
CA ILE A 243 4.62 25.38 -3.78
C ILE A 243 4.32 26.61 -2.90
N LEU A 244 5.31 27.51 -2.73
CA LEU A 244 5.15 28.73 -1.95
C LEU A 244 4.19 29.74 -2.61
N LYS A 245 3.87 29.54 -3.91
CA LYS A 245 2.85 30.33 -4.62
C LYS A 245 1.46 29.69 -4.57
N HIS A 246 1.30 28.55 -3.90
CA HIS A 246 0.00 27.90 -3.81
C HIS A 246 -0.96 28.75 -2.94
N PRO A 247 -2.23 28.95 -3.35
CA PRO A 247 -3.19 29.77 -2.59
C PRO A 247 -3.38 29.33 -1.13
N PHE A 248 -3.21 28.05 -0.85
CA PHE A 248 -3.36 27.47 0.48
C PHE A 248 -2.03 27.29 1.24
N VAL A 249 -0.93 27.88 0.78
CA VAL A 249 0.36 27.80 1.51
C VAL A 249 0.22 28.30 2.94
N LYS A 250 -0.62 29.31 3.17
CA LYS A 250 -0.95 29.87 4.51
C LYS A 250 -1.54 28.85 5.50
N ASP A 251 -2.07 27.73 4.98
CA ASP A 251 -2.69 26.66 5.78
C ASP A 251 -1.69 25.49 6.03
N THR A 252 -0.43 25.66 5.62
CA THR A 252 0.67 24.70 5.81
C THR A 252 1.74 25.27 6.74
N ALA A 253 2.67 24.41 7.17
CA ALA A 253 3.82 24.83 7.98
C ALA A 253 4.69 25.90 7.29
N ASP A 254 4.82 25.85 5.97
CA ASP A 254 5.55 26.84 5.17
C ASP A 254 4.88 28.23 5.19
N GLY A 255 3.60 28.29 5.52
CA GLY A 255 2.81 29.52 5.68
C GLY A 255 2.52 29.88 7.14
N ASP A 256 3.30 29.34 8.07
CA ASP A 256 3.18 29.57 9.52
C ASP A 256 1.83 29.08 10.14
N ALA A 257 1.15 28.13 9.50
CA ALA A 257 -0.03 27.51 10.08
C ALA A 257 0.32 26.74 11.35
N LYS A 258 -0.54 26.80 12.35
CA LYS A 258 -0.37 26.00 13.56
C LYS A 258 -0.56 24.52 13.22
N PRO A 259 0.27 23.62 13.80
CA PRO A 259 0.09 22.19 13.64
C PRO A 259 -1.32 21.77 14.08
N TYR A 260 -1.93 20.88 13.33
CA TYR A 260 -3.17 20.23 13.75
C TYR A 260 -2.90 19.34 14.96
N LEU A 261 -3.65 19.53 16.02
CA LEU A 261 -3.57 18.70 17.23
C LEU A 261 -4.80 17.80 17.28
N HIS A 262 -4.60 16.51 17.09
CA HIS A 262 -5.68 15.52 17.11
C HIS A 262 -6.38 15.51 18.48
N GLY A 263 -7.70 15.54 18.48
CA GLY A 263 -8.53 15.45 19.69
C GLY A 263 -8.80 16.76 20.42
N GLN A 264 -8.24 17.90 20.01
CA GLN A 264 -8.53 19.20 20.68
C GLN A 264 -9.89 19.81 20.33
N ASP A 265 -10.47 19.47 19.16
CA ASP A 265 -11.76 19.98 18.70
C ASP A 265 -12.93 19.02 18.98
N ARG A 266 -12.67 17.92 19.64
CA ARG A 266 -13.73 17.02 20.10
C ARG A 266 -14.08 17.40 21.52
N ASP A 267 -15.19 18.12 21.70
CA ASP A 267 -15.96 18.05 22.93
C ASP A 267 -16.24 16.56 23.19
N ALA A 268 -15.55 16.03 24.20
CA ALA A 268 -15.61 14.65 24.62
C ALA A 268 -15.35 13.60 23.48
N VAL A 269 -14.11 13.19 23.33
CA VAL A 269 -13.91 11.75 23.21
C VAL A 269 -14.77 11.16 24.33
N ALA A 270 -15.92 10.57 23.98
CA ALA A 270 -16.68 9.78 24.92
C ALA A 270 -15.63 8.85 25.52
N ALA A 271 -15.36 9.00 26.80
CA ALA A 271 -14.52 8.08 27.51
C ALA A 271 -15.13 6.72 27.17
N ILE A 272 -14.40 5.89 26.41
CA ILE A 272 -14.82 4.52 26.21
C ILE A 272 -14.68 3.96 27.61
N GLU A 273 -15.77 4.00 28.37
CA GLU A 273 -15.93 3.17 29.55
C GLU A 273 -15.88 1.76 28.99
N LEU A 274 -14.70 1.17 29.00
CA LEU A 274 -14.56 -0.26 28.91
C LEU A 274 -15.34 -0.79 30.10
N PHE A 275 -16.60 -1.16 29.85
CA PHE A 275 -17.32 -2.03 30.74
C PHE A 275 -16.56 -3.34 30.75
N TYR A 276 -15.56 -3.45 31.57
CA TYR A 276 -15.24 -4.71 32.20
C TYR A 276 -16.51 -5.04 32.97
N GLY A 277 -17.34 -5.95 32.43
CA GLY A 277 -18.49 -6.44 33.16
C GLY A 277 -17.98 -6.70 34.56
N GLU A 278 -18.67 -6.15 35.58
CA GLU A 278 -18.34 -6.48 36.97
C GLU A 278 -18.17 -8.00 36.97
N PRO A 279 -17.04 -8.52 37.49
CA PRO A 279 -16.93 -9.95 37.64
C PRO A 279 -18.19 -10.35 38.42
N GLU A 280 -19.08 -11.14 37.79
CA GLU A 280 -20.18 -11.75 38.51
C GLU A 280 -19.51 -12.29 39.76
N GLU A 281 -19.96 -11.84 40.94
CA GLU A 281 -19.57 -12.38 42.21
C GLU A 281 -20.13 -13.81 42.33
N GLU A 282 -19.72 -14.70 41.41
CA GLU A 282 -19.84 -16.12 41.55
C GLU A 282 -18.62 -16.63 42.29
N MET A 283 -18.82 -16.72 43.62
CA MET A 283 -18.07 -17.56 44.53
C MET A 283 -16.58 -17.64 44.24
N MET A 284 -15.80 -16.63 44.69
CA MET A 284 -14.41 -16.85 45.05
C MET A 284 -14.36 -17.86 46.21
N THR A 285 -14.39 -19.15 45.89
CA THR A 285 -13.76 -20.12 46.76
C THR A 285 -12.26 -19.80 46.73
N GLU A 286 -11.74 -19.56 47.92
CA GLU A 286 -10.32 -19.33 48.20
C GLU A 286 -9.44 -20.37 47.51
N THR A 287 -8.92 -20.05 46.34
CA THR A 287 -7.63 -20.52 45.81
C THR A 287 -7.32 -19.73 44.57
N GLY A 288 -6.80 -18.53 44.79
CA GLY A 288 -6.21 -17.72 43.73
C GLY A 288 -4.88 -18.28 43.28
N GLN A 289 -4.88 -18.95 42.19
CA GLN A 289 -3.82 -19.09 41.20
C GLN A 289 -4.33 -20.09 40.17
N THR A 290 -4.86 -19.63 39.06
CA THR A 290 -5.01 -20.49 37.88
C THR A 290 -3.62 -20.67 37.30
N GLU A 291 -2.85 -21.62 37.83
CA GLU A 291 -1.74 -22.23 37.13
C GLU A 291 -2.36 -22.99 35.95
N TYR A 292 -2.14 -22.52 34.76
CA TYR A 292 -2.41 -23.29 33.55
C TYR A 292 -1.34 -24.39 33.50
N GLU A 293 -1.60 -25.54 34.06
CA GLU A 293 -0.79 -26.73 33.84
C GLU A 293 -0.97 -27.14 32.39
N LEU A 294 0.09 -27.03 31.61
CA LEU A 294 0.15 -27.58 30.26
C LEU A 294 0.08 -29.09 30.40
N LEU A 295 -1.05 -29.70 30.07
CA LEU A 295 -1.21 -31.13 30.03
C LEU A 295 -0.12 -31.80 29.20
N SER A 296 0.52 -32.80 29.72
CA SER A 296 1.51 -33.61 29.00
C SER A 296 0.84 -34.37 27.85
N GLU A 297 1.65 -34.79 26.86
CA GLU A 297 1.11 -35.58 25.73
C GLU A 297 0.36 -36.84 26.19
N GLU A 298 0.78 -37.44 27.29
CA GLU A 298 0.11 -38.64 27.86
C GLU A 298 -1.24 -38.34 28.50
N GLU A 299 -1.39 -37.15 29.09
CA GLU A 299 -2.67 -36.70 29.68
C GLU A 299 -3.67 -36.29 28.62
N LEU A 300 -3.20 -35.66 27.56
CA LEU A 300 -4.03 -35.37 26.39
C LEU A 300 -4.52 -36.66 25.71
N GLN A 301 -3.67 -37.67 25.57
CA GLN A 301 -4.03 -38.95 24.98
C GLN A 301 -5.11 -39.66 25.82
N LYS A 302 -4.98 -39.65 27.15
CA LYS A 302 -6.00 -40.22 28.06
C LYS A 302 -7.35 -39.50 28.01
N LEU A 303 -7.38 -38.23 27.75
CA LEU A 303 -8.61 -37.49 27.53
C LEU A 303 -9.30 -37.89 26.23
N TYR A 304 -8.53 -38.17 25.18
CA TYR A 304 -9.08 -38.63 23.90
C TYR A 304 -9.59 -40.07 23.97
N ASP A 305 -8.84 -40.98 24.61
CA ASP A 305 -9.24 -42.38 24.74
C ASP A 305 -10.50 -42.56 25.59
N ASN A 306 -10.78 -41.68 26.56
CA ASN A 306 -12.01 -41.68 27.39
C ASN A 306 -13.23 -41.08 26.67
N GLU A 307 -13.07 -40.33 25.56
CA GLU A 307 -14.23 -39.84 24.77
C GLU A 307 -14.68 -40.83 23.67
N GLU A 308 -13.84 -41.78 23.27
CA GLU A 308 -14.22 -42.85 22.33
C GLU A 308 -15.03 -43.99 23.02
N GLU A 309 -15.03 -44.09 24.34
CA GLU A 309 -15.82 -45.08 25.08
C GLU A 309 -17.22 -44.56 25.56
N ARG A 310 -17.62 -43.36 25.19
CA ARG A 310 -18.94 -42.79 25.44
C ARG A 310 -19.70 -42.50 24.15
#